data_6d5e3441bd2c742b1dc449e7cb8dde52
#
_entry.id   6d5e3441bd2c742b1dc449e7cb8dde52
#
_cell.length_a   1.000
_cell.length_b   1.000
_cell.length_c   1.000
_cell.angle_alpha   90.00
_cell.angle_beta   90.00
_cell.angle_gamma   90.00
#
_symmetry.space_group_name_H-M   'P 1'
#
loop_
_entity.id
_entity.type
_entity.pdbx_description
1 polymer ?
#
loop_
_entity_poly.entity_id
_entity_poly.type
_entity_poly.pdbx_seq_one_letter_code
_entity_poly.pdbx_strand_id
1 'polypeptide(L)'
;IESTESDQETEIVKVEDIAVEEVDDDIEVPFAVIENVPVFPGCESGNNDAKKACMSEKIAAFVNKKFNVDLASELGLSGRQRINVIFKIDKTGNITGIRARAPHPGLEKEAARVIGLLPQMKPGRQRGKPVTVPYSLPIVFQVQD
;
A
#
# COMPACT_ATOMS: atom_id res chain seq x y z
N ILE A 1 29.39 -42.46 7.94
CA ILE A 1 28.19 -42.37 7.13
C ILE A 1 27.03 -41.92 7.97
N GLU A 2 26.80 -42.54 9.11
CA GLU A 2 25.69 -42.18 9.99
C GLU A 2 25.85 -40.78 10.56
N SER A 3 27.04 -40.37 10.94
CA SER A 3 27.26 -39.03 11.46
C SER A 3 27.08 -37.96 10.38
N THR A 4 27.38 -38.29 9.13
CA THR A 4 27.13 -37.39 8.01
C THR A 4 25.64 -37.16 7.83
N GLU A 5 24.82 -38.19 7.96
CA GLU A 5 23.38 -38.07 7.85
C GLU A 5 22.81 -37.20 8.97
N SER A 6 23.29 -37.39 10.19
CA SER A 6 22.86 -36.58 11.33
C SER A 6 23.20 -35.10 11.13
N ASP A 7 24.38 -34.79 10.63
CA ASP A 7 24.80 -33.41 10.36
C ASP A 7 23.92 -32.79 9.28
N GLN A 8 23.57 -33.54 8.25
CA GLN A 8 22.71 -33.07 7.18
C GLN A 8 21.31 -32.74 7.70
N GLU A 9 20.75 -33.56 8.55
CA GLU A 9 19.44 -33.30 9.16
C GLU A 9 19.44 -32.03 9.97
N THR A 10 20.49 -31.78 10.75
CA THR A 10 20.62 -30.55 11.55
C THR A 10 20.69 -29.32 10.65
N GLU A 11 21.43 -29.37 9.58
CA GLU A 11 21.54 -28.27 8.63
C GLU A 11 20.20 -27.98 7.95
N ILE A 12 19.46 -29.02 7.57
CA ILE A 12 18.17 -28.88 6.92
C ILE A 12 17.18 -28.13 7.84
N VAL A 13 17.14 -28.49 9.11
CA VAL A 13 16.26 -27.82 10.07
C VAL A 13 16.56 -26.33 10.17
N LYS A 14 17.83 -25.95 10.21
CA LYS A 14 18.23 -24.53 10.25
C LYS A 14 17.80 -23.79 9.00
N VAL A 15 17.97 -24.40 7.84
CA VAL A 15 17.58 -23.78 6.56
C VAL A 15 16.08 -23.60 6.50
N GLU A 16 15.31 -24.57 6.96
CA GLU A 16 13.85 -24.45 6.99
C GLU A 16 13.38 -23.31 7.89
N ASP A 17 13.97 -23.16 9.06
CA ASP A 17 13.61 -22.07 9.97
C ASP A 17 13.87 -20.71 9.33
N ILE A 18 15.02 -20.55 8.67
CA ILE A 18 15.36 -19.29 7.99
C ILE A 18 14.39 -19.02 6.84
N ALA A 19 14.08 -20.05 6.06
CA ALA A 19 13.18 -19.92 4.92
C ALA A 19 11.77 -19.49 5.37
N VAL A 20 11.28 -20.04 6.48
CA VAL A 20 9.96 -19.68 7.01
C VAL A 20 9.93 -18.21 7.42
N GLU A 21 10.97 -17.71 8.07
CA GLU A 21 11.05 -16.30 8.46
C GLU A 21 11.05 -15.39 7.23
N GLU A 22 11.80 -15.73 6.19
CA GLU A 22 11.84 -14.95 4.96
C GLU A 22 10.47 -14.90 4.27
N VAL A 23 9.76 -16.05 4.23
CA VAL A 23 8.44 -16.13 3.62
C VAL A 23 7.45 -15.25 4.38
N ASP A 24 7.49 -15.25 5.72
CA ASP A 24 6.60 -14.43 6.53
C ASP A 24 6.81 -12.93 6.26
N ASP A 25 8.03 -12.50 5.99
CA ASP A 25 8.34 -11.11 5.69
C ASP A 25 7.76 -10.65 4.35
N ASP A 26 7.55 -11.58 3.41
CA ASP A 26 7.09 -11.27 2.06
C ASP A 26 5.58 -11.46 1.87
N ILE A 27 4.85 -11.81 2.93
CA ILE A 27 3.41 -12.05 2.82
C ILE A 27 2.66 -10.75 2.54
N GLU A 28 1.86 -10.77 1.48
CA GLU A 28 0.93 -9.69 1.14
C GLU A 28 -0.50 -10.23 1.21
N VAL A 29 -1.39 -9.45 1.83
CA VAL A 29 -2.80 -9.83 1.93
C VAL A 29 -3.64 -8.71 1.33
N PRO A 30 -4.49 -9.04 0.33
CA PRO A 30 -5.32 -8.02 -0.30
C PRO A 30 -6.24 -7.31 0.69
N PHE A 31 -6.42 -6.00 0.48
CA PHE A 31 -7.25 -5.16 1.32
C PHE A 31 -8.69 -5.67 1.45
N ALA A 32 -9.22 -6.25 0.37
CA ALA A 32 -10.61 -6.72 0.34
C ALA A 32 -10.88 -7.89 1.29
N VAL A 33 -9.88 -8.73 1.57
CA VAL A 33 -10.07 -9.99 2.30
C VAL A 33 -9.32 -10.08 3.62
N ILE A 34 -8.52 -9.07 3.96
CA ILE A 34 -7.70 -9.09 5.18
C ILE A 34 -8.58 -9.09 6.45
N GLU A 35 -8.14 -9.81 7.47
CA GLU A 35 -8.88 -9.88 8.74
C GLU A 35 -8.96 -8.52 9.43
N ASN A 36 -7.84 -7.80 9.52
CA ASN A 36 -7.78 -6.48 10.13
C ASN A 36 -7.09 -5.54 9.16
N VAL A 37 -7.84 -4.58 8.62
CA VAL A 37 -7.29 -3.62 7.65
C VAL A 37 -6.31 -2.67 8.33
N PRO A 38 -5.38 -2.07 7.56
CA PRO A 38 -4.57 -0.98 8.08
C PRO A 38 -5.46 0.14 8.62
N VAL A 39 -4.99 0.85 9.64
CA VAL A 39 -5.76 1.91 10.27
C VAL A 39 -5.12 3.25 10.00
N PHE A 40 -5.83 4.11 9.26
CA PHE A 40 -5.43 5.48 9.00
C PHE A 40 -5.58 6.29 10.29
N PRO A 41 -4.69 7.25 10.58
CA PRO A 41 -4.83 8.09 11.77
C PRO A 41 -6.21 8.76 11.82
N GLY A 42 -6.91 8.58 12.93
CA GLY A 42 -8.27 9.07 13.09
C GLY A 42 -9.36 8.04 12.80
N CYS A 43 -8.98 6.87 12.31
CA CYS A 43 -9.93 5.81 11.91
C CYS A 43 -9.91 4.61 12.85
N GLU A 44 -9.58 4.81 14.12
CA GLU A 44 -9.36 3.71 15.07
C GLU A 44 -10.63 3.04 15.54
N SER A 45 -11.78 3.68 15.39
CA SER A 45 -13.04 3.14 15.93
C SER A 45 -13.83 2.37 14.88
N GLY A 46 -14.66 1.46 15.37
CA GLY A 46 -15.56 0.68 14.51
C GLY A 46 -15.00 -0.66 14.08
N ASN A 47 -15.78 -1.37 13.29
CA ASN A 47 -15.39 -2.66 12.75
C ASN A 47 -14.51 -2.50 11.51
N ASN A 48 -14.16 -3.62 10.89
CA ASN A 48 -13.28 -3.62 9.72
C ASN A 48 -13.87 -2.80 8.56
N ASP A 49 -15.16 -2.96 8.29
CA ASP A 49 -15.82 -2.21 7.21
C ASP A 49 -15.84 -0.71 7.46
N ALA A 50 -16.07 -0.29 8.70
CA ALA A 50 -16.02 1.12 9.08
C ALA A 50 -14.61 1.68 8.91
N LYS A 51 -13.59 0.92 9.27
CA LYS A 51 -12.19 1.32 9.10
C LYS A 51 -11.80 1.43 7.64
N LYS A 52 -12.31 0.52 6.79
CA LYS A 52 -12.10 0.59 5.33
C LYS A 52 -12.68 1.86 4.75
N ALA A 53 -13.94 2.17 5.09
CA ALA A 53 -14.61 3.36 4.61
C ALA A 53 -13.90 4.63 5.08
N CYS A 54 -13.52 4.67 6.35
CA CYS A 54 -12.80 5.80 6.93
C CYS A 54 -11.47 6.03 6.22
N MET A 55 -10.71 4.98 5.98
CA MET A 55 -9.44 5.06 5.27
C MET A 55 -9.62 5.62 3.86
N SER A 56 -10.60 5.10 3.11
CA SER A 56 -10.87 5.57 1.74
C SER A 56 -11.23 7.05 1.73
N GLU A 57 -12.08 7.49 2.65
CA GLU A 57 -12.46 8.90 2.76
C GLU A 57 -11.28 9.79 3.11
N LYS A 58 -10.46 9.37 4.08
CA LYS A 58 -9.30 10.15 4.51
C LYS A 58 -8.25 10.28 3.43
N ILE A 59 -7.99 9.19 2.71
CA ILE A 59 -7.02 9.20 1.61
C ILE A 59 -7.54 10.09 0.48
N ALA A 60 -8.81 9.99 0.12
CA ALA A 60 -9.40 10.83 -0.92
C ALA A 60 -9.32 12.31 -0.55
N ALA A 61 -9.67 12.66 0.69
CA ALA A 61 -9.58 14.04 1.17
C ALA A 61 -8.14 14.56 1.15
N PHE A 62 -7.18 13.71 1.56
CA PHE A 62 -5.76 14.05 1.54
C PHE A 62 -5.29 14.35 0.12
N VAL A 63 -5.64 13.47 -0.82
CA VAL A 63 -5.25 13.64 -2.22
C VAL A 63 -5.87 14.92 -2.80
N ASN A 64 -7.15 15.15 -2.56
CA ASN A 64 -7.82 16.36 -3.05
C ASN A 64 -7.17 17.63 -2.54
N LYS A 65 -6.70 17.60 -1.30
CA LYS A 65 -6.07 18.77 -0.67
C LYS A 65 -4.66 19.01 -1.18
N LYS A 66 -3.90 17.94 -1.44
CA LYS A 66 -2.46 18.04 -1.73
C LYS A 66 -2.13 17.99 -3.22
N PHE A 67 -3.01 17.42 -4.04
CA PHE A 67 -2.74 17.27 -5.46
C PHE A 67 -2.85 18.61 -6.18
N ASN A 68 -1.84 18.92 -6.98
CA ASN A 68 -1.83 20.15 -7.79
C ASN A 68 -2.63 19.92 -9.09
N VAL A 69 -3.92 20.22 -9.04
CA VAL A 69 -4.80 20.01 -10.20
C VAL A 69 -4.49 20.94 -11.37
N ASP A 70 -3.85 22.08 -11.08
CA ASP A 70 -3.47 23.04 -12.13
C ASP A 70 -2.35 22.50 -13.02
N LEU A 71 -1.61 21.52 -12.53
CA LEU A 71 -0.52 20.91 -13.27
C LEU A 71 -0.98 20.33 -14.60
N ALA A 72 -2.17 19.72 -14.65
CA ALA A 72 -2.69 19.13 -15.88
C ALA A 72 -2.86 20.18 -16.98
N SER A 73 -3.40 21.35 -16.62
CA SER A 73 -3.54 22.46 -17.54
C SER A 73 -2.17 22.95 -18.02
N GLU A 74 -1.20 23.07 -17.12
CA GLU A 74 0.17 23.48 -17.44
C GLU A 74 0.83 22.50 -18.41
N LEU A 75 0.48 21.22 -18.34
CA LEU A 75 1.00 20.19 -19.23
C LEU A 75 0.24 20.10 -20.55
N GLY A 76 -0.73 20.99 -20.79
CA GLY A 76 -1.49 21.02 -22.02
C GLY A 76 -2.61 19.99 -22.08
N LEU A 77 -3.01 19.43 -20.96
CA LEU A 77 -4.09 18.45 -20.89
C LEU A 77 -5.43 19.16 -20.66
N SER A 78 -6.50 18.53 -21.11
CA SER A 78 -7.85 19.07 -20.93
C SER A 78 -8.84 17.94 -20.66
N GLY A 79 -10.00 18.29 -20.12
CA GLY A 79 -11.07 17.35 -19.86
C GLY A 79 -10.83 16.50 -18.64
N ARG A 80 -11.49 15.36 -18.60
CA ARG A 80 -11.40 14.43 -17.47
C ARG A 80 -10.08 13.67 -17.50
N GLN A 81 -9.36 13.71 -16.40
CA GLN A 81 -8.10 13.01 -16.24
C GLN A 81 -8.25 11.94 -15.18
N ARG A 82 -7.66 10.77 -15.43
CA ARG A 82 -7.67 9.65 -14.50
C ARG A 82 -6.25 9.16 -14.29
N ILE A 83 -5.89 9.02 -13.02
CA ILE A 83 -4.60 8.47 -12.61
C ILE A 83 -4.89 7.22 -11.77
N ASN A 84 -4.32 6.09 -12.16
CA ASN A 84 -4.44 4.87 -11.39
C ASN A 84 -3.17 4.69 -10.57
N VAL A 85 -3.32 4.67 -9.24
CA VAL A 85 -2.19 4.54 -8.33
C VAL A 85 -2.31 3.22 -7.57
N ILE A 86 -1.20 2.49 -7.49
CA ILE A 86 -1.08 1.34 -6.61
C ILE A 86 0.07 1.61 -5.66
N PHE A 87 -0.13 1.23 -4.41
CA PHE A 87 0.94 1.30 -3.41
C PHE A 87 0.71 0.22 -2.37
N LYS A 88 1.67 0.04 -1.50
CA LYS A 88 1.59 -0.97 -0.44
C LYS A 88 1.73 -0.28 0.91
N ILE A 89 0.95 -0.77 1.86
CA ILE A 89 1.09 -0.40 3.26
C ILE A 89 1.83 -1.56 3.90
N ASP A 90 3.11 -1.35 4.24
CA ASP A 90 3.94 -2.45 4.69
C ASP A 90 3.64 -2.84 6.13
N LYS A 91 4.36 -3.85 6.64
CA LYS A 91 4.12 -4.39 7.97
C LYS A 91 4.45 -3.42 9.10
N THR A 92 5.07 -2.29 8.80
CA THR A 92 5.31 -1.21 9.75
C THR A 92 4.32 -0.05 9.59
N GLY A 93 3.43 -0.14 8.61
CA GLY A 93 2.45 0.91 8.33
C GLY A 93 2.93 2.01 7.40
N ASN A 94 4.12 1.87 6.84
CA ASN A 94 4.68 2.84 5.90
C ASN A 94 4.18 2.58 4.48
N ILE A 95 4.11 3.65 3.70
CA ILE A 95 3.73 3.57 2.30
C ILE A 95 4.95 3.24 1.47
N THR A 96 4.87 2.18 0.67
CA THR A 96 5.97 1.72 -0.19
C THR A 96 5.43 1.29 -1.55
N GLY A 97 6.34 1.06 -2.49
CA GLY A 97 6.00 0.46 -3.78
C GLY A 97 5.02 1.28 -4.60
N ILE A 98 5.11 2.61 -4.54
CA ILE A 98 4.17 3.48 -5.23
C ILE A 98 4.37 3.39 -6.74
N ARG A 99 3.27 3.12 -7.47
CA ARG A 99 3.26 3.13 -8.93
C ARG A 99 2.03 3.90 -9.40
N ALA A 100 2.23 4.79 -10.36
CA ALA A 100 1.14 5.59 -10.90
C ALA A 100 1.13 5.47 -12.42
N ARG A 101 -0.07 5.39 -13.00
CA ARG A 101 -0.27 5.41 -14.44
C ARG A 101 -1.26 6.49 -14.79
N ALA A 102 -0.87 7.34 -15.72
CA ALA A 102 -1.67 8.48 -16.15
C ALA A 102 -1.39 8.78 -17.62
N PRO A 103 -2.21 9.65 -18.27
CA PRO A 103 -1.96 10.06 -19.64
C PRO A 103 -0.65 10.81 -19.84
N HIS A 104 -0.08 11.37 -18.77
CA HIS A 104 1.16 12.16 -18.87
C HIS A 104 2.09 11.83 -17.71
N PRO A 105 3.42 11.68 -17.97
CA PRO A 105 4.38 11.38 -16.91
C PRO A 105 4.40 12.42 -15.78
N GLY A 106 4.09 13.68 -16.08
CA GLY A 106 4.01 14.71 -15.05
C GLY A 106 2.93 14.45 -14.01
N LEU A 107 1.78 13.92 -14.44
CA LEU A 107 0.71 13.54 -13.54
C LEU A 107 1.11 12.33 -12.70
N GLU A 108 1.84 11.39 -13.29
CA GLU A 108 2.33 10.21 -12.56
C GLU A 108 3.28 10.63 -11.43
N LYS A 109 4.18 11.58 -11.71
CA LYS A 109 5.11 12.10 -10.70
C LYS A 109 4.37 12.82 -9.59
N GLU A 110 3.38 13.62 -9.94
CA GLU A 110 2.59 14.35 -8.94
C GLU A 110 1.81 13.39 -8.04
N ALA A 111 1.19 12.38 -8.62
CA ALA A 111 0.47 11.37 -7.84
C ALA A 111 1.40 10.64 -6.89
N ALA A 112 2.57 10.22 -7.36
CA ALA A 112 3.55 9.56 -6.50
C ALA A 112 4.03 10.47 -5.37
N ARG A 113 4.24 11.76 -5.66
CA ARG A 113 4.62 12.73 -4.64
C ARG A 113 3.57 12.82 -3.53
N VAL A 114 2.31 12.96 -3.93
CA VAL A 114 1.20 13.11 -2.96
C VAL A 114 1.02 11.86 -2.12
N ILE A 115 1.03 10.69 -2.76
CA ILE A 115 0.87 9.41 -2.03
C ILE A 115 2.03 9.18 -1.08
N GLY A 116 3.24 9.59 -1.46
CA GLY A 116 4.41 9.49 -0.60
C GLY A 116 4.32 10.37 0.66
N LEU A 117 3.42 11.35 0.67
CA LEU A 117 3.20 12.22 1.83
C LEU A 117 2.17 11.67 2.81
N LEU A 118 1.50 10.57 2.49
CA LEU A 118 0.52 9.96 3.39
C LEU A 118 1.17 9.62 4.73
N PRO A 119 0.45 9.80 5.84
CA PRO A 119 1.00 9.51 7.16
C PRO A 119 1.18 8.01 7.36
N GLN A 120 2.06 7.67 8.31
CA GLN A 120 2.21 6.28 8.74
C GLN A 120 0.90 5.79 9.34
N MET A 121 0.53 4.56 9.00
CA MET A 121 -0.69 3.92 9.49
C MET A 121 -0.34 2.79 10.44
N LYS A 122 -1.33 2.28 11.15
CA LYS A 122 -1.17 0.99 11.81
C LYS A 122 -1.23 -0.08 10.74
N PRO A 123 -0.33 -1.07 10.75
CA PRO A 123 -0.31 -2.07 9.69
C PRO A 123 -1.55 -2.97 9.73
N GLY A 124 -1.90 -3.52 8.57
CA GLY A 124 -2.90 -4.56 8.50
C GLY A 124 -2.40 -5.82 9.19
N ARG A 125 -3.31 -6.63 9.69
CA ARG A 125 -2.97 -7.86 10.40
C ARG A 125 -3.74 -9.04 9.86
N GLN A 126 -3.06 -10.18 9.81
CA GLN A 126 -3.63 -11.46 9.42
C GLN A 126 -3.13 -12.49 10.42
N ARG A 127 -4.06 -13.19 11.07
CA ARG A 127 -3.72 -14.17 12.10
C ARG A 127 -2.82 -13.59 13.19
N GLY A 128 -3.13 -12.36 13.59
CA GLY A 128 -2.40 -11.68 14.66
C GLY A 128 -1.04 -11.11 14.30
N LYS A 129 -0.61 -11.26 13.04
CA LYS A 129 0.69 -10.76 12.59
C LYS A 129 0.53 -9.57 11.64
N PRO A 130 1.40 -8.56 11.73
CA PRO A 130 1.38 -7.48 10.75
C PRO A 130 1.82 -8.01 9.39
N VAL A 131 1.13 -7.56 8.34
CA VAL A 131 1.39 -7.98 6.96
C VAL A 131 1.38 -6.76 6.05
N THR A 132 1.91 -6.93 4.84
CA THR A 132 1.87 -5.90 3.81
C THR A 132 0.54 -5.98 3.06
N VAL A 133 -0.09 -4.82 2.83
CA VAL A 133 -1.39 -4.73 2.18
C VAL A 133 -1.28 -3.87 0.93
N PRO A 134 -1.46 -4.45 -0.28
CA PRO A 134 -1.55 -3.64 -1.49
C PRO A 134 -2.88 -2.90 -1.53
N TYR A 135 -2.84 -1.68 -2.05
CA TYR A 135 -4.01 -0.80 -2.14
C TYR A 135 -4.01 -0.09 -3.49
N SER A 136 -5.18 -0.01 -4.11
CA SER A 136 -5.37 0.68 -5.40
C SER A 136 -6.25 1.90 -5.20
N LEU A 137 -5.85 3.01 -5.79
CA LEU A 137 -6.58 4.27 -5.68
C LEU A 137 -6.70 4.92 -7.04
N PRO A 138 -7.91 5.12 -7.57
CA PRO A 138 -8.10 5.96 -8.75
C PRO A 138 -8.21 7.43 -8.33
N ILE A 139 -7.48 8.30 -9.01
CA ILE A 139 -7.58 9.74 -8.84
C ILE A 139 -8.22 10.29 -10.10
N VAL A 140 -9.38 10.92 -9.98
CA VAL A 140 -10.12 11.46 -11.12
C VAL A 140 -10.42 12.93 -10.86
N PHE A 141 -10.13 13.77 -11.85
CA PHE A 141 -10.41 15.19 -11.77
C PHE A 141 -10.71 15.75 -13.15
N GLN A 142 -11.35 16.92 -13.17
CA GLN A 142 -11.71 17.62 -14.40
C GLN A 142 -10.79 18.83 -14.57
N VAL A 143 -10.11 18.89 -15.73
CA VAL A 143 -9.31 20.06 -16.06
C VAL A 143 -10.25 21.10 -16.65
N GLN A 144 -10.23 22.28 -16.08
CA GLN A 144 -11.04 23.40 -16.57
C GLN A 144 -10.21 24.25 -17.53
N ASP A 145 -10.82 24.58 -18.64
CA ASP A 145 -10.18 25.43 -19.66
C ASP A 145 -10.32 26.92 -19.32
#